data_bd37ea704327d8b937f66f579ba6711c
#
_entry.id   bd37ea704327d8b937f66f579ba6711c
#
_cell.length_a   1.000
_cell.length_b   1.000
_cell.length_c   1.000
_cell.angle_alpha   90.00
_cell.angle_beta   90.00
_cell.angle_gamma   90.00
#
_symmetry.space_group_name_H-M   'P 1'
#
loop_
_entity.id
_entity.type
_entity.pdbx_description
1 polymer ?
#
loop_
_entity_poly.entity_id
_entity_poly.type
_entity_poly.pdbx_seq_one_letter_code
_entity_poly.pdbx_strand_id
1 'polypeptide(L)'
;MFSVRKKLDSSLKSAIDNDRFKSYRVIIHCNALVDAVEHKIKQGKDNFICKIEEANCICANLSAQSILKIIEKPEISLITFDDFAYLCSSNVVSKNKVSLKLGESFKYSGKGVCVGMVDSGTFPHPDLMTRTKGIVKFLDIVSGLKYPYDDNGDGTFVSGIIRGNGSNSKGMYRGVAPSSGIYSIKAFNSLGKAYISNVFLAIDTLINESKEFNIKVICLPFEISTEDNFILSTFNKLFEKAISSGIVVVVPSGTNENTRSSIRGFAALDTCITVGGLNTEGKIKSYTYSSSGPCGKLTKPDLSAPCVNICSLNSDTNYISERNGSKLYPNKLNNYYTTCTGTSCAAAYVSGICALLFEKDNSLTFKDILSLLNASCTLLNFPKWQQGEGILDVTKLFSS
;
A
#
# COMPACT_ATOMS: atom_id res chain seq x y z
N MET A 1 -41.11 6.88 1.96
CA MET A 1 -40.19 6.70 0.80
C MET A 1 -39.01 7.68 0.74
N PHE A 2 -39.13 8.93 1.17
CA PHE A 2 -38.00 9.92 1.10
C PHE A 2 -36.80 9.65 2.01
N SER A 3 -36.93 8.92 3.10
CA SER A 3 -35.84 8.67 4.07
C SER A 3 -34.82 7.62 3.61
N VAL A 4 -35.25 6.59 2.88
CA VAL A 4 -34.43 5.42 2.52
C VAL A 4 -33.38 5.76 1.44
N ARG A 5 -33.72 6.58 0.47
CA ARG A 5 -32.78 7.01 -0.59
C ARG A 5 -31.65 7.95 -0.10
N LYS A 6 -31.74 8.44 1.15
CA LYS A 6 -30.61 9.17 1.79
C LYS A 6 -29.43 8.26 2.16
N LYS A 7 -29.63 6.94 2.16
CA LYS A 7 -28.58 5.94 2.40
C LYS A 7 -27.81 5.57 1.12
N LEU A 8 -28.06 6.20 -0.01
CA LEU A 8 -27.23 6.07 -1.21
C LEU A 8 -26.32 7.29 -1.33
N ASP A 9 -25.06 7.06 -1.64
CA ASP A 9 -24.18 8.12 -2.10
C ASP A 9 -24.78 8.82 -3.33
N SER A 10 -24.54 10.13 -3.46
CA SER A 10 -25.15 10.97 -4.49
C SER A 10 -24.81 10.51 -5.91
N SER A 11 -23.57 10.07 -6.13
CA SER A 11 -23.08 9.62 -7.43
C SER A 11 -23.70 8.27 -7.81
N LEU A 12 -23.78 7.33 -6.86
CA LEU A 12 -24.41 6.02 -7.03
C LEU A 12 -25.93 6.19 -7.30
N LYS A 13 -26.59 7.05 -6.54
CA LYS A 13 -27.98 7.38 -6.75
C LYS A 13 -28.24 7.91 -8.17
N SER A 14 -27.45 8.89 -8.60
CA SER A 14 -27.54 9.43 -9.94
C SER A 14 -27.32 8.37 -11.03
N ALA A 15 -26.39 7.46 -10.82
CA ALA A 15 -26.11 6.39 -11.77
C ALA A 15 -27.27 5.38 -11.86
N ILE A 16 -27.89 5.04 -10.74
CA ILE A 16 -29.07 4.16 -10.69
C ILE A 16 -30.28 4.83 -11.33
N ASP A 17 -30.56 6.07 -10.98
CA ASP A 17 -31.72 6.83 -11.52
C ASP A 17 -31.64 7.02 -13.05
N ASN A 18 -30.43 6.98 -13.64
CA ASN A 18 -30.20 7.10 -15.08
C ASN A 18 -29.86 5.77 -15.77
N ASP A 19 -30.02 4.63 -15.12
CA ASP A 19 -29.74 3.27 -15.65
C ASP A 19 -28.37 3.14 -16.34
N ARG A 20 -27.32 3.78 -15.75
CA ARG A 20 -26.00 3.88 -16.40
C ARG A 20 -25.30 2.55 -16.58
N PHE A 21 -25.55 1.58 -15.67
CA PHE A 21 -24.86 0.27 -15.66
C PHE A 21 -25.86 -0.86 -15.41
N LYS A 22 -25.55 -2.04 -15.93
CA LYS A 22 -26.31 -3.28 -15.65
C LYS A 22 -26.14 -3.77 -14.22
N SER A 23 -24.96 -3.53 -13.66
CA SER A 23 -24.60 -3.85 -12.28
C SER A 23 -23.63 -2.81 -11.74
N TYR A 24 -23.63 -2.66 -10.43
CA TYR A 24 -22.89 -1.64 -9.69
C TYR A 24 -21.99 -2.34 -8.67
N ARG A 25 -20.71 -2.09 -8.75
CA ARG A 25 -19.77 -2.53 -7.72
C ARG A 25 -19.81 -1.51 -6.58
N VAL A 26 -20.19 -1.99 -5.39
CA VAL A 26 -20.54 -1.14 -4.25
C VAL A 26 -19.91 -1.62 -2.95
N ILE A 27 -19.75 -0.69 -2.03
CA ILE A 27 -19.43 -0.93 -0.62
C ILE A 27 -20.66 -0.61 0.19
N ILE A 28 -21.14 -1.60 0.97
CA ILE A 28 -22.32 -1.54 1.81
C ILE A 28 -21.85 -1.37 3.25
N HIS A 29 -22.11 -0.24 3.85
CA HIS A 29 -21.78 0.06 5.25
C HIS A 29 -22.96 -0.32 6.14
N CYS A 30 -22.71 -1.20 7.12
CA CYS A 30 -23.72 -1.70 8.04
C CYS A 30 -23.53 -1.12 9.44
N ASN A 31 -24.65 -0.85 10.15
CA ASN A 31 -24.63 -0.47 11.55
C ASN A 31 -24.48 -1.69 12.46
N ALA A 32 -25.07 -2.83 12.04
CA ALA A 32 -25.11 -4.09 12.79
C ALA A 32 -25.45 -5.25 11.83
N LEU A 33 -25.40 -6.49 12.35
CA LEU A 33 -25.90 -7.70 11.68
C LEU A 33 -25.35 -7.91 10.25
N VAL A 34 -24.07 -7.61 10.07
CA VAL A 34 -23.36 -7.75 8.78
C VAL A 34 -23.56 -9.15 8.19
N ASP A 35 -23.55 -10.21 9.01
CA ASP A 35 -23.75 -11.61 8.56
C ASP A 35 -25.13 -11.84 7.94
N ALA A 36 -26.16 -11.20 8.46
CA ALA A 36 -27.53 -11.31 7.89
C ALA A 36 -27.62 -10.64 6.52
N VAL A 37 -26.90 -9.55 6.32
CA VAL A 37 -26.81 -8.85 5.02
C VAL A 37 -25.99 -9.68 4.04
N GLU A 38 -24.86 -10.23 4.47
CA GLU A 38 -24.00 -11.12 3.68
C GLU A 38 -24.80 -12.34 3.18
N HIS A 39 -25.50 -13.03 4.09
CA HIS A 39 -26.29 -14.21 3.75
C HIS A 39 -27.35 -13.89 2.68
N LYS A 40 -28.01 -12.73 2.79
CA LYS A 40 -29.02 -12.31 1.82
C LYS A 40 -28.41 -12.03 0.44
N ILE A 41 -27.22 -11.42 0.37
CA ILE A 41 -26.54 -11.17 -0.88
C ILE A 41 -26.15 -12.50 -1.53
N LYS A 42 -25.58 -13.44 -0.76
CA LYS A 42 -25.17 -14.77 -1.24
C LYS A 42 -26.34 -15.65 -1.71
N GLN A 43 -27.53 -15.45 -1.19
CA GLN A 43 -28.74 -16.15 -1.66
C GLN A 43 -29.30 -15.58 -2.98
N GLY A 44 -28.89 -14.37 -3.37
CA GLY A 44 -29.34 -13.72 -4.58
C GLY A 44 -28.56 -14.17 -5.82
N LYS A 45 -28.87 -13.51 -6.94
CA LYS A 45 -28.11 -13.65 -8.20
C LYS A 45 -26.91 -12.72 -8.29
N ASP A 46 -26.69 -11.92 -7.26
CA ASP A 46 -25.64 -10.89 -7.17
C ASP A 46 -24.30 -11.52 -6.78
N ASN A 47 -23.20 -10.87 -7.12
CA ASN A 47 -21.87 -11.36 -6.84
C ASN A 47 -21.33 -10.73 -5.55
N PHE A 48 -21.23 -11.54 -4.48
CA PHE A 48 -20.52 -11.18 -3.26
C PHE A 48 -19.01 -11.16 -3.53
N ILE A 49 -18.31 -10.10 -3.06
CA ILE A 49 -16.86 -9.94 -3.23
C ILE A 49 -16.14 -10.26 -1.93
N CYS A 50 -16.38 -9.49 -0.88
CA CYS A 50 -15.79 -9.71 0.44
C CYS A 50 -16.61 -9.04 1.55
N LYS A 51 -16.30 -9.45 2.78
CA LYS A 51 -16.78 -8.83 4.02
C LYS A 51 -15.55 -8.35 4.80
N ILE A 52 -15.64 -7.16 5.35
CA ILE A 52 -14.64 -6.58 6.27
C ILE A 52 -15.32 -6.43 7.62
N GLU A 53 -15.07 -7.39 8.51
CA GLU A 53 -15.76 -7.48 9.80
C GLU A 53 -15.52 -6.26 10.69
N GLU A 54 -14.26 -5.83 10.79
CA GLU A 54 -13.83 -4.70 11.62
C GLU A 54 -14.54 -3.39 11.25
N ALA A 55 -14.89 -3.24 9.99
CA ALA A 55 -15.54 -2.04 9.49
C ALA A 55 -17.06 -2.21 9.34
N ASN A 56 -17.61 -3.40 9.61
CA ASN A 56 -19.01 -3.75 9.36
C ASN A 56 -19.41 -3.41 7.92
N CYS A 57 -18.58 -3.73 6.93
CA CYS A 57 -18.90 -3.47 5.54
C CYS A 57 -18.82 -4.72 4.66
N ILE A 58 -19.61 -4.70 3.58
CA ILE A 58 -19.67 -5.74 2.56
C ILE A 58 -19.43 -5.11 1.22
N CYS A 59 -18.57 -5.75 0.42
CA CYS A 59 -18.32 -5.37 -0.96
C CYS A 59 -19.01 -6.37 -1.89
N ALA A 60 -19.76 -5.87 -2.86
CA ALA A 60 -20.53 -6.71 -3.77
C ALA A 60 -20.74 -6.03 -5.12
N ASN A 61 -21.05 -6.85 -6.15
CA ASN A 61 -21.51 -6.34 -7.43
C ASN A 61 -23.00 -6.64 -7.55
N LEU A 62 -23.85 -5.61 -7.46
CA LEU A 62 -25.29 -5.71 -7.32
C LEU A 62 -26.01 -5.07 -8.51
N SER A 63 -27.21 -5.61 -8.85
CA SER A 63 -28.14 -4.93 -9.74
C SER A 63 -28.79 -3.72 -9.06
N ALA A 64 -29.29 -2.76 -9.84
CA ALA A 64 -30.04 -1.60 -9.30
C ALA A 64 -31.22 -2.07 -8.41
N GLN A 65 -31.96 -3.10 -8.85
CA GLN A 65 -33.08 -3.65 -8.09
C GLN A 65 -32.64 -4.24 -6.74
N SER A 66 -31.50 -4.93 -6.70
CA SER A 66 -30.95 -5.49 -5.46
C SER A 66 -30.49 -4.38 -4.50
N ILE A 67 -29.87 -3.32 -5.00
CA ILE A 67 -29.49 -2.15 -4.20
C ILE A 67 -30.75 -1.52 -3.59
N LEU A 68 -31.79 -1.28 -4.39
CA LEU A 68 -33.03 -0.66 -3.90
C LEU A 68 -33.80 -1.53 -2.88
N LYS A 69 -33.67 -2.85 -2.96
CA LYS A 69 -34.26 -3.77 -1.96
C LYS A 69 -33.43 -3.80 -0.67
N ILE A 70 -32.10 -3.82 -0.79
CA ILE A 70 -31.24 -3.99 0.38
C ILE A 70 -31.18 -2.72 1.23
N ILE A 71 -31.28 -1.55 0.60
CA ILE A 71 -31.23 -0.25 1.29
C ILE A 71 -32.41 -0.01 2.23
N GLU A 72 -33.53 -0.71 2.03
CA GLU A 72 -34.71 -0.64 2.92
C GLU A 72 -34.43 -1.25 4.30
N LYS A 73 -33.38 -2.04 4.42
CA LYS A 73 -33.01 -2.68 5.68
C LYS A 73 -32.47 -1.66 6.68
N PRO A 74 -32.91 -1.75 7.96
CA PRO A 74 -32.44 -0.85 9.01
C PRO A 74 -30.94 -1.03 9.32
N GLU A 75 -30.40 -2.22 9.08
CA GLU A 75 -28.99 -2.56 9.31
C GLU A 75 -28.02 -1.80 8.39
N ILE A 76 -28.50 -1.29 7.26
CA ILE A 76 -27.66 -0.55 6.30
C ILE A 76 -27.67 0.93 6.64
N SER A 77 -26.48 1.48 6.79
CA SER A 77 -26.26 2.92 6.99
C SER A 77 -26.07 3.69 5.70
N LEU A 78 -25.25 3.17 4.80
CA LEU A 78 -24.91 3.79 3.52
C LEU A 78 -24.48 2.76 2.49
N ILE A 79 -24.69 3.03 1.21
CA ILE A 79 -24.11 2.30 0.09
C ILE A 79 -23.38 3.30 -0.80
N THR A 80 -22.11 3.06 -1.08
CA THR A 80 -21.24 3.87 -1.93
C THR A 80 -20.75 3.09 -3.14
N PHE A 81 -20.27 3.77 -4.17
CA PHE A 81 -19.47 3.12 -5.19
C PHE A 81 -18.20 2.53 -4.57
N ASP A 82 -17.73 1.43 -5.14
CA ASP A 82 -16.38 0.92 -4.94
C ASP A 82 -15.43 1.69 -5.85
N ASP A 83 -14.80 2.71 -5.30
CA ASP A 83 -13.90 3.63 -5.99
C ASP A 83 -12.52 3.01 -6.22
N PHE A 84 -11.57 3.77 -6.74
CA PHE A 84 -10.26 3.29 -7.14
C PHE A 84 -9.13 3.86 -6.28
N ALA A 85 -8.11 3.01 -6.08
CA ALA A 85 -6.77 3.36 -5.65
C ALA A 85 -5.81 3.40 -6.85
N TYR A 86 -4.74 4.19 -6.78
CA TYR A 86 -3.79 4.42 -7.86
C TYR A 86 -2.35 4.33 -7.36
N LEU A 87 -1.48 3.67 -8.15
CA LEU A 87 -0.04 3.62 -7.85
C LEU A 87 0.60 5.02 -7.95
N CYS A 88 1.60 5.28 -7.10
CA CYS A 88 2.23 6.59 -6.90
C CYS A 88 3.63 6.70 -7.51
N SER A 89 3.98 5.89 -8.49
CA SER A 89 5.27 5.93 -9.15
C SER A 89 5.16 6.09 -10.66
N SER A 90 6.22 6.59 -11.26
CA SER A 90 6.38 6.63 -12.70
C SER A 90 7.77 6.14 -13.08
N ASN A 91 7.82 5.24 -14.08
CA ASN A 91 9.07 4.81 -14.68
C ASN A 91 9.72 5.98 -15.39
N VAL A 92 10.96 6.28 -15.03
CA VAL A 92 11.74 7.37 -15.62
C VAL A 92 13.03 6.80 -16.17
N VAL A 93 13.29 7.01 -17.46
CA VAL A 93 14.61 6.72 -18.04
C VAL A 93 15.57 7.79 -17.58
N SER A 94 16.34 7.52 -16.51
CA SER A 94 17.34 8.44 -15.99
C SER A 94 18.74 7.87 -16.11
N LYS A 95 19.70 8.71 -16.44
CA LYS A 95 21.13 8.38 -16.36
C LYS A 95 21.62 8.39 -14.91
N ASN A 96 20.99 9.19 -14.06
CA ASN A 96 21.26 9.25 -12.63
C ASN A 96 20.50 8.12 -11.93
N LYS A 97 21.23 7.35 -11.11
CA LYS A 97 20.68 6.20 -10.40
C LYS A 97 20.98 6.34 -8.91
N VAL A 98 19.96 6.67 -8.13
CA VAL A 98 20.07 6.79 -6.68
C VAL A 98 19.92 5.41 -6.04
N SER A 99 20.91 5.00 -5.26
CA SER A 99 20.90 3.76 -4.46
C SER A 99 20.47 4.08 -3.04
N LEU A 100 19.57 3.26 -2.51
CA LEU A 100 19.05 3.36 -1.13
C LEU A 100 19.71 2.35 -0.19
N LYS A 101 20.79 1.67 -0.61
CA LYS A 101 21.51 0.71 0.23
C LYS A 101 22.08 1.39 1.48
N LEU A 102 22.02 0.67 2.60
CA LEU A 102 22.74 1.04 3.80
C LEU A 102 24.21 0.62 3.71
N GLY A 103 25.05 1.19 4.59
CA GLY A 103 26.48 0.87 4.62
C GLY A 103 26.75 -0.64 4.76
N GLU A 104 27.87 -1.13 4.23
CA GLU A 104 28.19 -2.58 4.22
C GLU A 104 28.36 -3.16 5.62
N SER A 105 28.79 -2.36 6.60
CA SER A 105 28.95 -2.70 8.01
C SER A 105 27.67 -2.61 8.81
N PHE A 106 26.51 -2.32 8.17
CA PHE A 106 25.26 -2.19 8.90
C PHE A 106 24.80 -3.54 9.47
N LYS A 107 24.52 -3.58 10.78
CA LYS A 107 24.32 -4.82 11.55
C LYS A 107 23.02 -5.53 11.19
N TYR A 108 21.95 -4.79 10.92
CA TYR A 108 20.60 -5.34 10.72
C TYR A 108 20.29 -5.53 9.23
N SER A 109 19.44 -6.48 8.93
CA SER A 109 19.08 -6.88 7.55
C SER A 109 17.60 -7.19 7.34
N GLY A 110 16.77 -7.02 8.38
CA GLY A 110 15.35 -7.38 8.39
C GLY A 110 15.10 -8.87 8.63
N LYS A 111 16.11 -9.59 9.18
CA LYS A 111 16.02 -11.04 9.41
C LYS A 111 14.90 -11.38 10.39
N GLY A 112 14.06 -12.35 10.01
CA GLY A 112 12.94 -12.81 10.82
C GLY A 112 11.69 -11.92 10.75
N VAL A 113 11.72 -10.80 10.02
CA VAL A 113 10.59 -9.90 9.84
C VAL A 113 10.00 -10.05 8.43
N CYS A 114 8.69 -10.07 8.33
CA CYS A 114 7.98 -10.03 7.05
C CYS A 114 7.33 -8.65 6.84
N VAL A 115 7.45 -8.14 5.62
CA VAL A 115 6.73 -6.95 5.14
C VAL A 115 5.59 -7.41 4.26
N GLY A 116 4.35 -7.13 4.66
CA GLY A 116 3.16 -7.27 3.83
C GLY A 116 3.10 -6.12 2.83
N MET A 117 2.93 -6.42 1.57
CA MET A 117 2.88 -5.42 0.51
C MET A 117 1.62 -5.60 -0.33
N VAL A 118 0.88 -4.51 -0.54
CA VAL A 118 -0.29 -4.46 -1.44
C VAL A 118 0.09 -3.61 -2.65
N ASP A 119 0.19 -4.26 -3.83
CA ASP A 119 0.68 -3.58 -5.04
C ASP A 119 0.23 -4.31 -6.32
N SER A 120 0.91 -4.10 -7.45
CA SER A 120 0.68 -4.75 -8.75
C SER A 120 1.15 -6.19 -8.84
N GLY A 121 1.73 -6.73 -7.78
CA GLY A 121 2.32 -8.07 -7.74
C GLY A 121 3.83 -8.04 -7.48
N THR A 122 4.49 -9.17 -7.67
CA THR A 122 5.96 -9.25 -7.56
C THR A 122 6.48 -10.28 -8.54
N PHE A 123 7.30 -9.84 -9.48
CA PHE A 123 8.01 -10.72 -10.41
C PHE A 123 9.04 -11.57 -9.66
N PRO A 124 9.22 -12.87 -9.99
CA PRO A 124 10.22 -13.72 -9.34
C PRO A 124 11.64 -13.37 -9.78
N HIS A 125 12.04 -12.13 -9.48
CA HIS A 125 13.37 -11.60 -9.81
C HIS A 125 14.48 -12.39 -9.08
N PRO A 126 15.65 -12.64 -9.72
CA PRO A 126 16.74 -13.37 -9.07
C PRO A 126 17.18 -12.78 -7.72
N ASP A 127 17.20 -11.46 -7.58
CA ASP A 127 17.56 -10.80 -6.30
C ASP A 127 16.51 -10.97 -5.19
N LEU A 128 15.32 -11.47 -5.50
CA LEU A 128 14.29 -11.83 -4.52
C LEU A 128 14.28 -13.34 -4.21
N MET A 129 14.79 -14.16 -5.13
CA MET A 129 14.65 -15.63 -5.08
C MET A 129 15.93 -16.34 -4.69
N THR A 130 17.12 -15.74 -4.88
CA THR A 130 18.42 -16.37 -4.59
C THR A 130 18.76 -16.26 -3.11
N ARG A 131 19.40 -17.33 -2.56
CA ARG A 131 19.90 -17.51 -1.19
C ARG A 131 18.82 -17.64 -0.10
N THR A 132 17.67 -16.97 -0.23
CA THR A 132 16.54 -17.10 0.69
C THR A 132 15.23 -16.95 -0.10
N LYS A 133 14.18 -17.67 0.33
CA LYS A 133 12.85 -17.53 -0.27
C LYS A 133 12.26 -16.17 0.13
N GLY A 134 12.55 -15.15 -0.67
CA GLY A 134 12.22 -13.77 -0.34
C GLY A 134 10.74 -13.41 -0.47
N ILE A 135 10.08 -13.93 -1.48
CA ILE A 135 8.62 -13.89 -1.57
C ILE A 135 8.12 -15.07 -0.73
N VAL A 136 7.72 -14.81 0.52
CA VAL A 136 7.26 -15.85 1.45
C VAL A 136 5.87 -16.34 1.09
N LYS A 137 5.01 -15.42 0.65
CA LYS A 137 3.66 -15.71 0.13
C LYS A 137 3.29 -14.73 -0.98
N PHE A 138 2.49 -15.21 -1.92
CA PHE A 138 1.89 -14.41 -2.98
C PHE A 138 0.39 -14.70 -3.05
N LEU A 139 -0.41 -13.65 -3.14
CA LEU A 139 -1.85 -13.74 -3.32
C LEU A 139 -2.27 -12.79 -4.45
N ASP A 140 -2.97 -13.31 -5.44
CA ASP A 140 -3.52 -12.52 -6.54
C ASP A 140 -5.05 -12.36 -6.37
N ILE A 141 -5.48 -11.17 -6.00
CA ILE A 141 -6.91 -10.80 -5.85
C ILE A 141 -7.52 -10.39 -7.19
N VAL A 142 -6.69 -10.04 -8.19
CA VAL A 142 -7.14 -9.52 -9.48
C VAL A 142 -7.55 -10.64 -10.43
N SER A 143 -6.67 -11.63 -10.60
CA SER A 143 -6.85 -12.72 -11.58
C SER A 143 -6.87 -14.11 -10.97
N GLY A 144 -6.56 -14.24 -9.67
CA GLY A 144 -6.56 -15.50 -8.94
C GLY A 144 -5.44 -16.46 -9.32
N LEU A 145 -4.35 -15.98 -9.94
CA LEU A 145 -3.19 -16.81 -10.29
C LEU A 145 -2.38 -17.18 -9.04
N LYS A 146 -1.83 -18.40 -9.04
CA LYS A 146 -1.17 -18.99 -7.86
C LYS A 146 0.30 -18.58 -7.71
N TYR A 147 0.97 -18.27 -8.83
CA TYR A 147 2.41 -18.02 -8.82
C TYR A 147 2.73 -16.55 -9.03
N PRO A 148 3.82 -16.04 -8.39
CA PRO A 148 4.18 -14.63 -8.44
C PRO A 148 4.43 -14.13 -9.87
N TYR A 149 3.89 -12.97 -10.18
CA TYR A 149 4.11 -12.19 -11.38
C TYR A 149 3.80 -10.71 -11.11
N ASP A 150 4.17 -9.85 -12.04
CA ASP A 150 3.91 -8.41 -11.97
C ASP A 150 3.78 -7.85 -13.39
N ASP A 151 2.56 -7.60 -13.82
CA ASP A 151 2.20 -7.11 -15.15
C ASP A 151 2.19 -5.58 -15.28
N ASN A 152 2.64 -4.88 -14.21
CA ASN A 152 2.82 -3.43 -14.18
C ASN A 152 4.29 -3.04 -13.90
N GLY A 153 4.91 -3.67 -12.90
CA GLY A 153 6.32 -3.50 -12.54
C GLY A 153 6.54 -2.79 -11.22
N ASP A 154 5.58 -2.01 -10.71
CA ASP A 154 5.73 -1.22 -9.48
C ASP A 154 5.95 -2.09 -8.25
N GLY A 155 5.18 -3.16 -8.07
CA GLY A 155 5.32 -4.02 -6.92
C GLY A 155 6.67 -4.74 -6.86
N THR A 156 7.23 -5.12 -8.01
CA THR A 156 8.60 -5.65 -8.10
C THR A 156 9.63 -4.60 -7.72
N PHE A 157 9.44 -3.39 -8.21
CA PHE A 157 10.31 -2.25 -7.92
C PHE A 157 10.34 -1.94 -6.41
N VAL A 158 9.17 -1.82 -5.78
CA VAL A 158 8.98 -1.60 -4.34
C VAL A 158 9.58 -2.75 -3.53
N SER A 159 9.34 -4.01 -3.92
CA SER A 159 9.95 -5.19 -3.28
C SER A 159 11.48 -5.11 -3.31
N GLY A 160 12.06 -4.60 -4.39
CA GLY A 160 13.49 -4.40 -4.53
C GLY A 160 14.05 -3.35 -3.57
N ILE A 161 13.36 -2.23 -3.37
CA ILE A 161 13.74 -1.21 -2.38
C ILE A 161 13.73 -1.79 -0.97
N ILE A 162 12.70 -2.55 -0.63
CA ILE A 162 12.57 -3.15 0.71
C ILE A 162 13.64 -4.21 0.91
N ARG A 163 13.74 -5.20 -0.01
CA ARG A 163 14.48 -6.43 0.28
C ARG A 163 15.45 -6.94 -0.79
N GLY A 164 15.57 -6.31 -1.96
CA GLY A 164 16.48 -6.79 -3.01
C GLY A 164 17.88 -7.12 -2.46
N ASN A 165 18.42 -8.32 -2.73
CA ASN A 165 19.73 -8.71 -2.19
C ASN A 165 20.91 -8.09 -2.95
N GLY A 166 20.67 -7.48 -4.12
CA GLY A 166 21.65 -6.81 -4.93
C GLY A 166 22.66 -7.73 -5.64
N SER A 167 22.41 -9.04 -5.72
CA SER A 167 23.35 -10.01 -6.28
C SER A 167 23.76 -9.70 -7.71
N ASN A 168 22.81 -9.25 -8.54
CA ASN A 168 23.06 -8.92 -9.95
C ASN A 168 23.73 -7.55 -10.16
N SER A 169 23.89 -6.73 -9.09
CA SER A 169 24.57 -5.44 -9.11
C SER A 169 25.83 -5.41 -8.24
N LYS A 170 26.33 -6.56 -7.80
CA LYS A 170 27.45 -6.64 -6.84
C LYS A 170 27.19 -5.81 -5.57
N GLY A 171 25.92 -5.79 -5.10
CA GLY A 171 25.50 -5.05 -3.92
C GLY A 171 25.17 -3.58 -4.13
N MET A 172 25.35 -3.02 -5.35
CA MET A 172 25.13 -1.60 -5.61
C MET A 172 23.68 -1.17 -5.37
N TYR A 173 22.71 -1.98 -5.82
CA TYR A 173 21.27 -1.72 -5.68
C TYR A 173 20.61 -2.70 -4.70
N ARG A 174 21.29 -2.92 -3.58
CA ARG A 174 20.77 -3.71 -2.48
C ARG A 174 19.65 -2.95 -1.78
N GLY A 175 18.57 -3.63 -1.45
CA GLY A 175 17.47 -3.08 -0.64
C GLY A 175 17.85 -2.82 0.81
N VAL A 176 16.97 -2.14 1.51
CA VAL A 176 17.17 -1.68 2.89
C VAL A 176 17.23 -2.85 3.88
N ALA A 177 16.32 -3.81 3.76
CA ALA A 177 16.15 -4.96 4.63
C ALA A 177 16.29 -6.29 3.85
N PRO A 178 17.47 -6.62 3.31
CA PRO A 178 17.66 -7.67 2.30
C PRO A 178 17.41 -9.10 2.80
N SER A 179 17.24 -9.30 4.10
CA SER A 179 16.89 -10.59 4.71
C SER A 179 15.44 -10.66 5.21
N SER A 180 14.64 -9.61 5.02
CA SER A 180 13.21 -9.65 5.35
C SER A 180 12.43 -10.59 4.41
N GLY A 181 11.26 -11.05 4.81
CA GLY A 181 10.28 -11.68 3.93
C GLY A 181 9.41 -10.63 3.24
N ILE A 182 8.89 -10.94 2.05
CA ILE A 182 7.81 -10.20 1.40
C ILE A 182 6.58 -11.10 1.30
N TYR A 183 5.46 -10.67 1.88
CA TYR A 183 4.16 -11.21 1.56
C TYR A 183 3.51 -10.26 0.56
N SER A 184 3.50 -10.65 -0.71
CA SER A 184 3.00 -9.81 -1.80
C SER A 184 1.54 -10.12 -2.10
N ILE A 185 0.67 -9.11 -2.01
CA ILE A 185 -0.71 -9.20 -2.49
C ILE A 185 -0.86 -8.34 -3.73
N LYS A 186 -1.20 -9.00 -4.85
CA LYS A 186 -1.55 -8.30 -6.09
C LYS A 186 -3.01 -7.85 -6.01
N ALA A 187 -3.22 -6.56 -5.78
CA ALA A 187 -4.53 -5.90 -5.78
C ALA A 187 -4.71 -4.96 -6.98
N PHE A 188 -3.60 -4.52 -7.59
CA PHE A 188 -3.57 -3.60 -8.72
C PHE A 188 -3.43 -4.36 -10.05
N ASN A 189 -4.15 -3.90 -11.07
CA ASN A 189 -4.06 -4.43 -12.43
C ASN A 189 -2.84 -3.83 -13.18
N SER A 190 -2.65 -4.26 -14.43
CA SER A 190 -1.56 -3.79 -15.30
C SER A 190 -1.57 -2.27 -15.58
N LEU A 191 -2.69 -1.60 -15.37
CA LEU A 191 -2.85 -0.15 -15.52
C LEU A 191 -2.57 0.63 -14.24
N GLY A 192 -2.15 -0.04 -13.15
CA GLY A 192 -1.89 0.60 -11.86
C GLY A 192 -3.16 1.05 -11.13
N LYS A 193 -4.30 0.37 -11.34
CA LYS A 193 -5.58 0.65 -10.69
C LYS A 193 -6.04 -0.54 -9.86
N ALA A 194 -6.57 -0.29 -8.67
CA ALA A 194 -7.24 -1.28 -7.82
C ALA A 194 -8.58 -0.74 -7.34
N TYR A 195 -9.57 -1.61 -7.21
CA TYR A 195 -10.77 -1.28 -6.46
C TYR A 195 -10.45 -1.18 -4.96
N ILE A 196 -11.06 -0.24 -4.26
CA ILE A 196 -10.88 -0.05 -2.81
C ILE A 196 -11.27 -1.33 -2.05
N SER A 197 -12.30 -2.05 -2.49
CA SER A 197 -12.67 -3.35 -1.91
C SER A 197 -11.55 -4.39 -1.98
N ASN A 198 -10.77 -4.42 -3.07
CA ASN A 198 -9.61 -5.31 -3.18
C ASN A 198 -8.50 -4.90 -2.21
N VAL A 199 -8.31 -3.59 -2.02
CA VAL A 199 -7.35 -3.05 -1.05
C VAL A 199 -7.76 -3.40 0.38
N PHE A 200 -9.04 -3.23 0.73
CA PHE A 200 -9.56 -3.64 2.04
C PHE A 200 -9.31 -5.12 2.31
N LEU A 201 -9.67 -5.99 1.36
CA LEU A 201 -9.45 -7.43 1.46
C LEU A 201 -7.96 -7.76 1.63
N ALA A 202 -7.08 -7.07 0.90
CA ALA A 202 -5.64 -7.26 1.00
C ALA A 202 -5.11 -6.91 2.39
N ILE A 203 -5.48 -5.74 2.92
CA ILE A 203 -5.05 -5.28 4.26
C ILE A 203 -5.58 -6.23 5.33
N ASP A 204 -6.86 -6.58 5.29
CA ASP A 204 -7.47 -7.50 6.25
C ASP A 204 -6.79 -8.88 6.22
N THR A 205 -6.49 -9.40 5.03
CA THR A 205 -5.74 -10.66 4.86
C THR A 205 -4.35 -10.59 5.52
N LEU A 206 -3.58 -9.50 5.27
CA LEU A 206 -2.26 -9.32 5.87
C LEU A 206 -2.32 -9.26 7.40
N ILE A 207 -3.33 -8.61 7.96
CA ILE A 207 -3.53 -8.52 9.41
C ILE A 207 -3.86 -9.90 9.98
N ASN A 208 -4.82 -10.60 9.39
CA ASN A 208 -5.29 -11.90 9.88
C ASN A 208 -4.20 -12.97 9.81
N GLU A 209 -3.33 -12.94 8.78
CA GLU A 209 -2.23 -13.88 8.61
C GLU A 209 -0.89 -13.38 9.23
N SER A 210 -0.91 -12.24 9.93
CA SER A 210 0.31 -11.60 10.44
C SER A 210 1.10 -12.47 11.41
N LYS A 211 0.44 -13.25 12.25
CA LYS A 211 1.09 -14.15 13.21
C LYS A 211 1.79 -15.32 12.51
N GLU A 212 1.18 -15.86 11.46
CA GLU A 212 1.73 -17.00 10.71
C GLU A 212 3.02 -16.61 9.99
N PHE A 213 3.04 -15.43 9.35
CA PHE A 213 4.18 -14.96 8.55
C PHE A 213 5.09 -13.97 9.28
N ASN A 214 4.83 -13.66 10.55
CA ASN A 214 5.50 -12.59 11.32
C ASN A 214 5.53 -11.27 10.58
N ILE A 215 4.34 -10.83 10.08
CA ILE A 215 4.20 -9.53 9.43
C ILE A 215 4.21 -8.45 10.50
N LYS A 216 5.15 -7.53 10.40
CA LYS A 216 5.33 -6.39 11.32
C LYS A 216 5.13 -5.04 10.63
N VAL A 217 5.20 -5.03 9.32
CA VAL A 217 5.05 -3.82 8.50
C VAL A 217 4.09 -4.13 7.37
N ILE A 218 3.13 -3.24 7.12
CA ILE A 218 2.30 -3.23 5.91
C ILE A 218 2.71 -1.99 5.10
N CYS A 219 3.26 -2.22 3.91
CA CYS A 219 3.60 -1.19 2.94
C CYS A 219 2.46 -1.05 1.92
N LEU A 220 1.86 0.15 1.86
CA LEU A 220 0.80 0.51 0.90
C LEU A 220 1.32 1.63 -0.01
N PRO A 221 2.11 1.32 -1.06
CA PRO A 221 2.86 2.33 -1.84
C PRO A 221 1.98 2.99 -2.92
N PHE A 222 0.75 3.33 -2.60
CA PHE A 222 -0.26 3.90 -3.49
C PHE A 222 -1.10 4.96 -2.79
N GLU A 223 -1.92 5.67 -3.54
CA GLU A 223 -2.82 6.69 -3.03
C GLU A 223 -4.29 6.40 -3.35
N ILE A 224 -5.18 7.00 -2.57
CA ILE A 224 -6.60 7.13 -2.86
C ILE A 224 -6.97 8.59 -2.84
N SER A 225 -7.83 8.99 -3.78
CA SER A 225 -8.27 10.39 -3.91
C SER A 225 -9.60 10.66 -3.21
N THR A 226 -10.24 9.63 -2.67
CA THR A 226 -11.56 9.76 -2.06
C THR A 226 -11.50 10.57 -0.76
N GLU A 227 -12.51 11.42 -0.58
CA GLU A 227 -12.79 12.16 0.66
C GLU A 227 -14.02 11.58 1.37
N ASP A 228 -14.53 10.42 0.93
CA ASP A 228 -15.68 9.75 1.54
C ASP A 228 -15.33 9.29 2.95
N ASN A 229 -16.05 9.85 3.93
CA ASN A 229 -15.80 9.60 5.35
C ASN A 229 -16.02 8.12 5.75
N PHE A 230 -16.89 7.38 5.08
CA PHE A 230 -17.13 5.96 5.37
C PHE A 230 -15.97 5.10 4.88
N ILE A 231 -15.45 5.40 3.70
CA ILE A 231 -14.26 4.74 3.14
C ILE A 231 -13.05 5.03 4.03
N LEU A 232 -12.84 6.29 4.40
CA LEU A 232 -11.74 6.70 5.29
C LEU A 232 -11.86 6.09 6.69
N SER A 233 -13.08 6.01 7.23
CA SER A 233 -13.35 5.34 8.50
C SER A 233 -13.04 3.84 8.43
N THR A 234 -13.30 3.19 7.30
CA THR A 234 -12.96 1.78 7.09
C THR A 234 -11.45 1.56 7.08
N PHE A 235 -10.68 2.40 6.38
CA PHE A 235 -9.22 2.37 6.45
C PHE A 235 -8.71 2.58 7.87
N ASN A 236 -9.26 3.58 8.57
CA ASN A 236 -8.86 3.87 9.95
C ASN A 236 -9.04 2.66 10.86
N LYS A 237 -10.20 1.99 10.81
CA LYS A 237 -10.48 0.77 11.58
C LYS A 237 -9.51 -0.38 11.26
N LEU A 238 -9.21 -0.58 9.97
CA LEU A 238 -8.22 -1.58 9.56
C LEU A 238 -6.82 -1.24 10.07
N PHE A 239 -6.42 0.03 10.04
CA PHE A 239 -5.12 0.48 10.56
C PHE A 239 -5.05 0.37 12.08
N GLU A 240 -6.11 0.70 12.80
CA GLU A 240 -6.24 0.47 14.25
C GLU A 240 -6.11 -1.03 14.59
N LYS A 241 -6.73 -1.91 13.81
CA LYS A 241 -6.58 -3.37 13.95
C LYS A 241 -5.14 -3.81 13.68
N ALA A 242 -4.48 -3.27 12.66
CA ALA A 242 -3.06 -3.54 12.39
C ALA A 242 -2.20 -3.12 13.59
N ILE A 243 -2.37 -1.90 14.11
CA ILE A 243 -1.67 -1.39 15.28
C ILE A 243 -1.88 -2.30 16.50
N SER A 244 -3.11 -2.70 16.79
CA SER A 244 -3.42 -3.61 17.90
C SER A 244 -2.81 -5.00 17.73
N SER A 245 -2.50 -5.39 16.50
CA SER A 245 -1.81 -6.63 16.14
C SER A 245 -0.28 -6.49 16.14
N GLY A 246 0.27 -5.33 16.54
CA GLY A 246 1.71 -5.04 16.55
C GLY A 246 2.31 -4.82 15.16
N ILE A 247 1.52 -4.28 14.23
CA ILE A 247 1.91 -4.00 12.86
C ILE A 247 1.91 -2.48 12.63
N VAL A 248 2.90 -1.97 11.91
CA VAL A 248 2.90 -0.58 11.44
C VAL A 248 2.51 -0.51 9.97
N VAL A 249 1.68 0.47 9.63
CA VAL A 249 1.27 0.75 8.25
C VAL A 249 2.04 1.95 7.74
N VAL A 250 2.71 1.81 6.60
CA VAL A 250 3.51 2.86 5.96
C VAL A 250 2.91 3.21 4.61
N VAL A 251 2.68 4.49 4.37
CA VAL A 251 2.02 5.01 3.17
C VAL A 251 2.78 6.21 2.58
N PRO A 252 2.72 6.44 1.26
CA PRO A 252 3.24 7.66 0.66
C PRO A 252 2.34 8.86 0.97
N SER A 253 2.89 10.07 0.93
CA SER A 253 2.10 11.30 1.04
C SER A 253 1.16 11.53 -0.16
N GLY A 254 1.43 10.87 -1.30
CA GLY A 254 0.67 11.03 -2.53
C GLY A 254 1.38 11.89 -3.58
N THR A 255 0.70 12.14 -4.71
CA THR A 255 1.25 12.78 -5.91
C THR A 255 0.51 14.08 -6.31
N ASN A 256 -0.24 14.70 -5.39
CA ASN A 256 -1.07 15.89 -5.65
C ASN A 256 -0.30 17.22 -5.52
N GLU A 257 0.94 17.25 -5.99
CA GLU A 257 1.88 18.38 -5.92
C GLU A 257 2.27 18.81 -4.50
N ASN A 258 3.38 19.51 -4.41
CA ASN A 258 3.92 20.02 -3.14
C ASN A 258 3.27 21.37 -2.77
N THR A 259 1.94 21.35 -2.68
CA THR A 259 1.12 22.49 -2.26
C THR A 259 0.55 22.23 -0.86
N ARG A 260 0.29 23.31 -0.14
CA ARG A 260 -0.20 23.20 1.24
C ARG A 260 -1.55 22.47 1.29
N SER A 261 -1.66 21.48 2.19
CA SER A 261 -2.87 20.65 2.40
C SER A 261 -3.29 19.85 1.16
N SER A 262 -2.31 19.32 0.40
CA SER A 262 -2.55 18.49 -0.79
C SER A 262 -2.57 16.99 -0.50
N ILE A 263 -2.21 16.53 0.70
CA ILE A 263 -2.36 15.12 1.12
C ILE A 263 -3.84 14.74 1.15
N ARG A 264 -4.18 13.59 0.56
CA ARG A 264 -5.54 13.08 0.43
C ARG A 264 -5.67 11.67 1.00
N GLY A 265 -6.92 11.24 1.15
CA GLY A 265 -7.26 9.86 1.49
C GLY A 265 -6.67 9.40 2.82
N PHE A 266 -6.30 8.13 2.91
CA PHE A 266 -5.78 7.52 4.14
C PHE A 266 -4.42 8.09 4.60
N ALA A 267 -3.65 8.73 3.71
CA ALA A 267 -2.39 9.37 4.09
C ALA A 267 -2.56 10.54 5.06
N ALA A 268 -3.80 11.04 5.22
CA ALA A 268 -4.16 12.06 6.20
C ALA A 268 -4.48 11.49 7.60
N LEU A 269 -4.54 10.16 7.78
CA LEU A 269 -4.87 9.52 9.05
C LEU A 269 -3.67 9.51 10.00
N ASP A 270 -3.92 9.50 11.30
CA ASP A 270 -2.90 9.39 12.36
C ASP A 270 -2.54 7.93 12.71
N THR A 271 -3.26 6.98 12.14
CA THR A 271 -3.06 5.54 12.31
C THR A 271 -2.07 4.91 11.33
N CYS A 272 -1.37 5.71 10.51
CA CYS A 272 -0.31 5.26 9.62
C CYS A 272 0.88 6.21 9.64
N ILE A 273 2.04 5.72 9.17
CA ILE A 273 3.25 6.52 8.94
C ILE A 273 3.20 7.04 7.51
N THR A 274 3.02 8.34 7.35
CA THR A 274 2.94 9.02 6.05
C THR A 274 4.30 9.58 5.66
N VAL A 275 4.82 9.16 4.51
CA VAL A 275 6.18 9.50 4.06
C VAL A 275 6.14 10.45 2.87
N GLY A 276 6.72 11.64 3.04
CA GLY A 276 6.95 12.62 1.98
C GLY A 276 8.16 12.29 1.12
N GLY A 277 8.20 12.84 -0.10
CA GLY A 277 9.24 12.58 -1.08
C GLY A 277 10.29 13.68 -1.15
N LEU A 278 11.56 13.29 -1.26
CA LEU A 278 12.72 14.19 -1.45
C LEU A 278 13.48 13.83 -2.71
N ASN A 279 13.98 14.87 -3.40
CA ASN A 279 15.04 14.73 -4.37
C ASN A 279 16.39 14.91 -3.65
N THR A 280 17.19 13.85 -3.63
CA THR A 280 18.51 13.83 -2.96
C THR A 280 19.68 13.90 -3.94
N GLU A 281 19.42 14.20 -5.21
CA GLU A 281 20.47 14.44 -6.19
C GLU A 281 21.08 15.82 -5.98
N GLY A 282 22.36 15.86 -5.59
CA GLY A 282 23.05 17.11 -5.26
C GLY A 282 22.50 17.77 -3.99
N LYS A 283 22.04 19.02 -4.09
CA LYS A 283 21.41 19.71 -2.97
C LYS A 283 20.02 19.14 -2.73
N ILE A 284 19.74 18.67 -1.51
CA ILE A 284 18.44 18.10 -1.14
C ILE A 284 17.33 19.13 -1.35
N LYS A 285 16.26 18.70 -2.04
CA LYS A 285 15.07 19.48 -2.32
C LYS A 285 13.83 18.66 -2.05
N SER A 286 12.72 19.32 -1.72
CA SER A 286 11.41 18.67 -1.74
C SER A 286 11.08 18.21 -3.17
N TYR A 287 10.47 17.04 -3.30
CA TYR A 287 9.98 16.55 -4.59
C TYR A 287 8.70 17.28 -4.99
N THR A 288 8.68 17.85 -6.19
CA THR A 288 7.61 18.76 -6.66
C THR A 288 6.21 18.12 -6.59
N TYR A 289 6.11 16.82 -6.86
CA TYR A 289 4.82 16.11 -6.83
C TYR A 289 4.53 15.42 -5.49
N SER A 290 5.42 15.54 -4.48
CA SER A 290 5.12 15.02 -3.14
C SER A 290 4.00 15.82 -2.51
N SER A 291 2.86 15.20 -2.24
CA SER A 291 1.77 15.86 -1.51
C SER A 291 2.23 16.28 -0.12
N SER A 292 1.67 17.37 0.38
CA SER A 292 2.11 18.04 1.59
C SER A 292 0.95 18.39 2.51
N GLY A 293 1.25 18.50 3.80
CA GLY A 293 0.29 18.86 4.82
C GLY A 293 0.03 20.36 4.96
N PRO A 294 -0.51 20.78 6.10
CA PRO A 294 -1.04 19.96 7.18
C PRO A 294 -2.38 19.29 6.79
N CYS A 295 -2.76 18.21 7.52
CA CYS A 295 -4.06 17.55 7.37
C CYS A 295 -4.92 17.94 8.58
N GLY A 296 -5.76 18.96 8.43
CA GLY A 296 -6.49 19.52 9.55
C GLY A 296 -5.54 19.99 10.66
N LYS A 297 -5.62 19.35 11.84
CA LYS A 297 -4.73 19.62 12.98
C LYS A 297 -3.46 18.75 13.01
N LEU A 298 -3.38 17.73 12.14
CA LEU A 298 -2.25 16.80 12.09
C LEU A 298 -1.10 17.37 11.27
N THR A 299 0.11 17.23 11.80
CA THR A 299 1.34 17.48 11.05
C THR A 299 1.63 16.27 10.19
N LYS A 300 1.37 16.37 8.90
CA LYS A 300 1.69 15.36 7.88
C LYS A 300 2.50 16.05 6.75
N PRO A 301 3.37 15.31 6.01
CA PRO A 301 3.78 13.94 6.29
C PRO A 301 4.47 13.83 7.65
N ASP A 302 4.65 12.61 8.20
CA ASP A 302 5.37 12.42 9.47
C ASP A 302 6.87 12.70 9.28
N LEU A 303 7.43 12.19 8.20
CA LEU A 303 8.83 12.39 7.80
C LEU A 303 8.95 12.30 6.27
N SER A 304 10.16 12.53 5.77
CA SER A 304 10.45 12.48 4.33
C SER A 304 11.67 11.61 4.02
N ALA A 305 11.66 10.98 2.83
CA ALA A 305 12.72 10.10 2.38
C ALA A 305 12.99 10.26 0.87
N PRO A 306 14.15 9.78 0.35
CA PRO A 306 14.47 9.86 -1.06
C PRO A 306 13.42 9.16 -1.95
N CYS A 307 13.07 9.81 -3.07
CA CYS A 307 12.05 9.28 -3.98
C CYS A 307 12.31 9.57 -5.47
N VAL A 308 13.36 10.29 -5.81
CA VAL A 308 13.65 10.71 -7.19
C VAL A 308 14.79 9.88 -7.77
N ASN A 309 14.60 9.38 -8.99
CA ASN A 309 15.59 8.56 -9.73
C ASN A 309 16.11 7.35 -8.94
N ILE A 310 15.27 6.78 -8.10
CA ILE A 310 15.62 5.59 -7.33
C ILE A 310 15.83 4.42 -8.28
N CYS A 311 16.91 3.65 -8.07
CA CYS A 311 17.23 2.46 -8.83
C CYS A 311 16.86 1.22 -8.02
N SER A 312 16.03 0.35 -8.59
CA SER A 312 15.58 -0.90 -7.98
C SER A 312 15.30 -1.98 -9.04
N LEU A 313 14.68 -3.08 -8.64
CA LEU A 313 14.47 -4.23 -9.48
C LEU A 313 13.54 -3.92 -10.66
N ASN A 314 13.88 -4.49 -11.81
CA ASN A 314 13.05 -4.49 -13.01
C ASN A 314 12.19 -5.77 -13.07
N SER A 315 11.09 -5.73 -13.80
CA SER A 315 10.23 -6.88 -14.08
C SER A 315 10.09 -7.12 -15.58
N ASP A 316 9.71 -8.33 -15.95
CA ASP A 316 9.12 -8.61 -17.27
C ASP A 316 7.60 -8.52 -17.13
N THR A 317 7.03 -7.39 -17.54
CA THR A 317 5.59 -7.12 -17.44
C THR A 317 4.74 -7.99 -18.40
N ASN A 318 5.36 -8.69 -19.34
CA ASN A 318 4.72 -9.63 -20.24
C ASN A 318 4.78 -11.08 -19.71
N TYR A 319 5.47 -11.31 -18.59
CA TYR A 319 5.59 -12.63 -18.00
C TYR A 319 4.26 -13.13 -17.46
N ILE A 320 3.86 -14.31 -17.91
CA ILE A 320 2.68 -15.05 -17.43
C ILE A 320 3.19 -16.14 -16.50
N SER A 321 2.73 -16.17 -15.24
CA SER A 321 3.25 -17.09 -14.21
C SER A 321 2.72 -18.51 -14.31
N GLU A 322 1.56 -18.70 -14.99
CA GLU A 322 0.96 -20.02 -15.19
C GLU A 322 0.11 -20.09 -16.46
N ARG A 323 -0.03 -21.32 -16.99
CA ARG A 323 -0.96 -21.62 -18.06
C ARG A 323 -1.64 -22.96 -17.79
N ASN A 324 -2.97 -22.99 -17.84
CA ASN A 324 -3.78 -24.19 -17.54
C ASN A 324 -3.40 -24.83 -16.18
N GLY A 325 -3.16 -24.02 -15.15
CA GLY A 325 -2.77 -24.47 -13.80
C GLY A 325 -1.30 -24.89 -13.65
N SER A 326 -0.53 -24.95 -14.74
CA SER A 326 0.88 -25.32 -14.73
C SER A 326 1.75 -24.07 -14.59
N LYS A 327 2.70 -24.10 -13.65
CA LYS A 327 3.66 -23.02 -13.40
C LYS A 327 4.56 -22.82 -14.63
N LEU A 328 4.73 -21.57 -15.01
CA LEU A 328 5.75 -21.14 -15.97
C LEU A 328 6.92 -20.49 -15.25
N TYR A 329 8.06 -20.43 -15.90
CA TYR A 329 9.27 -19.79 -15.38
C TYR A 329 9.63 -18.59 -16.24
N PRO A 330 10.07 -17.47 -15.63
CA PRO A 330 10.41 -16.29 -16.40
C PRO A 330 11.69 -16.48 -17.22
N ASN A 331 11.75 -15.79 -18.33
CA ASN A 331 13.00 -15.65 -19.08
C ASN A 331 14.01 -14.80 -18.33
N LYS A 332 15.28 -14.88 -18.72
CA LYS A 332 16.32 -14.01 -18.21
C LYS A 332 16.02 -12.55 -18.62
N LEU A 333 16.07 -11.64 -17.66
CA LEU A 333 15.92 -10.21 -17.92
C LEU A 333 17.13 -9.65 -18.67
N ASN A 334 16.90 -8.80 -19.67
CA ASN A 334 17.95 -8.05 -20.33
C ASN A 334 18.57 -7.01 -19.38
N ASN A 335 17.72 -6.34 -18.59
CA ASN A 335 18.11 -5.39 -17.56
C ASN A 335 17.47 -5.81 -16.23
N TYR A 336 18.29 -6.10 -15.23
CA TYR A 336 17.84 -6.48 -13.90
C TYR A 336 17.32 -5.30 -13.07
N TYR A 337 17.66 -4.07 -13.44
CA TYR A 337 17.35 -2.86 -12.68
C TYR A 337 16.77 -1.80 -13.60
N THR A 338 15.86 -1.01 -13.02
CA THR A 338 15.25 0.17 -13.63
C THR A 338 15.22 1.33 -12.66
N THR A 339 14.81 2.51 -13.11
CA THR A 339 14.67 3.71 -12.27
C THR A 339 13.23 4.19 -12.25
N CYS A 340 12.75 4.54 -11.05
CA CYS A 340 11.47 5.19 -10.85
C CYS A 340 11.59 6.43 -10.00
N THR A 341 10.58 7.29 -10.12
CA THR A 341 10.39 8.46 -9.28
C THR A 341 8.96 8.45 -8.75
N GLY A 342 8.78 8.62 -7.44
CA GLY A 342 7.48 8.66 -6.80
C GLY A 342 7.56 8.50 -5.29
N THR A 343 6.57 9.02 -4.58
CA THR A 343 6.51 8.93 -3.10
C THR A 343 6.36 7.49 -2.60
N SER A 344 5.91 6.56 -3.45
CA SER A 344 5.95 5.10 -3.20
C SER A 344 7.34 4.57 -2.88
N CYS A 345 8.40 5.12 -3.54
CA CYS A 345 9.79 4.76 -3.23
C CYS A 345 10.18 5.16 -1.81
N ALA A 346 9.75 6.34 -1.37
CA ALA A 346 9.98 6.84 -0.01
C ALA A 346 9.26 5.96 1.04
N ALA A 347 8.01 5.58 0.79
CA ALA A 347 7.25 4.67 1.65
C ALA A 347 7.90 3.28 1.72
N ALA A 348 8.35 2.74 0.59
CA ALA A 348 9.08 1.46 0.53
C ALA A 348 10.38 1.51 1.34
N TYR A 349 11.16 2.61 1.22
CA TYR A 349 12.39 2.80 1.99
C TYR A 349 12.12 2.79 3.50
N VAL A 350 11.14 3.57 3.96
CA VAL A 350 10.77 3.63 5.38
C VAL A 350 10.20 2.29 5.86
N SER A 351 9.46 1.55 5.02
CA SER A 351 8.99 0.20 5.35
C SER A 351 10.15 -0.76 5.60
N GLY A 352 11.21 -0.68 4.79
CA GLY A 352 12.45 -1.43 5.02
C GLY A 352 13.12 -1.04 6.35
N ILE A 353 13.20 0.26 6.67
CA ILE A 353 13.75 0.73 7.95
C ILE A 353 12.92 0.23 9.14
N CYS A 354 11.58 0.24 9.05
CA CYS A 354 10.73 -0.34 10.09
C CYS A 354 11.01 -1.83 10.29
N ALA A 355 11.27 -2.59 9.20
CA ALA A 355 11.64 -3.99 9.32
C ALA A 355 12.98 -4.20 10.04
N LEU A 356 13.96 -3.29 9.87
CA LEU A 356 15.22 -3.31 10.63
C LEU A 356 15.01 -3.00 12.12
N LEU A 357 14.10 -2.07 12.44
CA LEU A 357 13.75 -1.75 13.83
C LEU A 357 13.10 -2.95 14.52
N PHE A 358 12.19 -3.66 13.85
CA PHE A 358 11.59 -4.89 14.38
C PHE A 358 12.56 -6.06 14.49
N GLU A 359 13.60 -6.12 13.65
CA GLU A 359 14.72 -7.08 13.85
C GLU A 359 15.52 -6.73 15.12
N LYS A 360 15.75 -5.43 15.40
CA LYS A 360 16.44 -4.95 16.61
C LYS A 360 15.60 -5.24 17.86
N ASP A 361 14.30 -4.94 17.82
CA ASP A 361 13.36 -5.17 18.92
C ASP A 361 11.95 -5.46 18.38
N ASN A 362 11.53 -6.72 18.49
CA ASN A 362 10.24 -7.20 17.99
C ASN A 362 9.04 -6.76 18.85
N SER A 363 9.29 -6.16 20.02
CA SER A 363 8.25 -5.69 20.95
C SER A 363 7.80 -4.25 20.71
N LEU A 364 8.48 -3.51 19.83
CA LEU A 364 8.16 -2.11 19.53
C LEU A 364 6.69 -1.95 19.08
N THR A 365 6.06 -0.92 19.64
CA THR A 365 4.70 -0.53 19.23
C THR A 365 4.73 0.48 18.08
N PHE A 366 3.58 0.77 17.49
CA PHE A 366 3.45 1.82 16.47
C PHE A 366 3.96 3.19 16.99
N LYS A 367 3.64 3.53 18.24
CA LYS A 367 4.08 4.78 18.86
C LYS A 367 5.59 4.83 19.06
N ASP A 368 6.21 3.71 19.44
CA ASP A 368 7.66 3.61 19.60
C ASP A 368 8.37 3.79 18.26
N ILE A 369 7.90 3.07 17.22
CA ILE A 369 8.45 3.20 15.87
C ILE A 369 8.34 4.64 15.37
N LEU A 370 7.16 5.26 15.46
CA LEU A 370 6.94 6.64 15.01
C LEU A 370 7.84 7.62 15.78
N SER A 371 7.98 7.44 17.09
CA SER A 371 8.83 8.29 17.95
C SER A 371 10.30 8.15 17.59
N LEU A 372 10.79 6.92 17.38
CA LEU A 372 12.17 6.64 16.96
C LEU A 372 12.49 7.26 15.60
N LEU A 373 11.60 7.10 14.63
CA LEU A 373 11.75 7.69 13.30
C LEU A 373 11.81 9.22 13.39
N ASN A 374 10.85 9.84 14.09
CA ASN A 374 10.77 11.30 14.23
C ASN A 374 12.00 11.88 14.95
N ALA A 375 12.44 11.25 16.05
CA ALA A 375 13.62 11.68 16.81
C ALA A 375 14.92 11.56 16.01
N SER A 376 14.95 10.68 15.01
CA SER A 376 16.12 10.47 14.16
C SER A 376 16.12 11.33 12.90
N CYS A 377 15.07 12.12 12.67
CA CYS A 377 15.02 13.01 11.52
C CYS A 377 15.89 14.25 11.71
N THR A 378 16.32 14.81 10.58
CA THR A 378 17.03 16.11 10.50
C THR A 378 16.20 17.06 9.65
N LEU A 379 15.83 18.21 10.23
CA LEU A 379 15.10 19.26 9.53
C LEU A 379 15.95 19.85 8.39
N LEU A 380 15.31 20.05 7.26
CA LEU A 380 15.89 20.72 6.10
C LEU A 380 15.38 22.17 6.02
N ASN A 381 16.02 22.97 5.17
CA ASN A 381 15.67 24.40 5.04
C ASN A 381 14.44 24.63 4.14
N PHE A 382 13.31 24.01 4.49
CA PHE A 382 11.98 24.27 3.91
C PHE A 382 10.85 23.97 4.92
N PRO A 383 9.61 24.42 4.65
CA PRO A 383 8.53 24.39 5.64
C PRO A 383 8.26 22.98 6.19
N LYS A 384 7.91 22.91 7.49
CA LYS A 384 7.59 21.64 8.16
C LYS A 384 6.42 20.88 7.52
N TRP A 385 5.44 21.59 6.99
CA TRP A 385 4.30 20.98 6.27
C TRP A 385 4.71 20.25 4.97
N GLN A 386 5.91 20.51 4.42
CA GLN A 386 6.44 19.78 3.26
C GLN A 386 7.25 18.54 3.64
N GLN A 387 7.90 18.54 4.80
CA GLN A 387 8.92 17.56 5.18
C GLN A 387 8.57 16.74 6.44
N GLY A 388 7.55 17.13 7.20
CA GLY A 388 7.30 16.56 8.52
C GLY A 388 8.44 16.87 9.49
N GLU A 389 8.95 15.85 10.17
CA GLU A 389 10.12 15.99 11.05
C GLU A 389 11.45 16.04 10.27
N GLY A 390 11.41 15.97 8.95
CA GLY A 390 12.59 16.11 8.07
C GLY A 390 13.02 14.82 7.40
N ILE A 391 14.29 14.78 6.96
CA ILE A 391 14.88 13.58 6.36
C ILE A 391 15.36 12.61 7.44
N LEU A 392 15.03 11.33 7.26
CA LEU A 392 15.45 10.27 8.18
C LEU A 392 16.98 10.05 8.13
N ASP A 393 17.62 10.13 9.29
CA ASP A 393 19.04 9.77 9.50
C ASP A 393 19.13 8.36 10.11
N VAL A 394 19.46 7.38 9.26
CA VAL A 394 19.55 5.98 9.68
C VAL A 394 20.71 5.75 10.66
N THR A 395 21.81 6.51 10.55
CA THR A 395 22.94 6.40 11.46
C THR A 395 22.51 6.81 12.88
N LYS A 396 21.82 7.94 13.00
CA LYS A 396 21.27 8.41 14.26
C LYS A 396 20.23 7.42 14.85
N LEU A 397 19.37 6.85 14.00
CA LEU A 397 18.33 5.91 14.41
C LEU A 397 18.86 4.63 15.06
N PHE A 398 20.02 4.15 14.62
CA PHE A 398 20.61 2.90 15.11
C PHE A 398 21.83 3.09 16.04
N SER A 399 22.21 4.35 16.31
CA SER A 399 23.28 4.69 17.27
C SER A 399 22.85 4.62 18.73
N SER A 400 21.55 4.60 18.98
CA SER A 400 20.91 4.56 20.31
C SER A 400 20.62 3.14 20.79
#